data_0065f0751ab9b4d009b6b65420c1312e
#
_entry.id   0065f0751ab9b4d009b6b65420c1312e
#
_cell.length_a   1.000
_cell.length_b   1.000
_cell.length_c   1.000
_cell.angle_alpha   90.00
_cell.angle_beta   90.00
_cell.angle_gamma   90.00
#
_symmetry.space_group_name_H-M   'P 1'
#
loop_
_entity.id
_entity.type
_entity.pdbx_description
1 polymer ?
#
loop_
_entity_poly.entity_id
_entity_poly.type
_entity_poly.pdbx_seq_one_letter_code
_entity_poly.pdbx_strand_id
1 'polypeptide(L)'
;MTTANITKHKTAKHRVLIVGGGFAGVRAARQLAGNSELEITLISKDAYFAYYPQLYHAATGGSRSEASIPLAELMGGLHVRIVNDKAMALDTKNQTLTVTSGSIFHYDDLILALGSVTNYFGIAGLQDFAYDIKTIAGAEAFKQHLHHELVERHKPEVHYVIIGGGATGVELSAAL
;
A
#
# COMPACT_ATOMS: atom_id res chain seq x y z
N MET A 1 -27.43 -52.02 -13.60
CA MET A 1 -26.18 -51.25 -13.74
C MET A 1 -26.31 -49.99 -12.92
N THR A 2 -25.73 -49.96 -11.72
CA THR A 2 -25.85 -48.85 -10.77
C THR A 2 -24.67 -47.93 -11.01
N THR A 3 -24.93 -46.77 -11.57
CA THR A 3 -23.94 -45.71 -11.75
C THR A 3 -23.64 -45.09 -10.38
N ALA A 4 -22.47 -45.39 -9.84
CA ALA A 4 -21.96 -44.75 -8.63
C ALA A 4 -21.68 -43.26 -8.90
N ASN A 5 -22.49 -42.39 -8.25
CA ASN A 5 -22.30 -40.96 -8.24
C ASN A 5 -21.05 -40.67 -7.39
N ILE A 6 -19.92 -40.45 -8.06
CA ILE A 6 -18.68 -40.01 -7.39
C ILE A 6 -18.84 -38.54 -7.03
N THR A 7 -19.31 -38.27 -5.82
CA THR A 7 -19.28 -36.93 -5.23
C THR A 7 -17.81 -36.53 -5.08
N LYS A 8 -17.31 -35.69 -5.99
CA LYS A 8 -16.00 -35.05 -5.80
C LYS A 8 -16.06 -34.26 -4.49
N HIS A 9 -15.44 -34.77 -3.45
CA HIS A 9 -15.15 -33.98 -2.24
C HIS A 9 -14.32 -32.78 -2.69
N LYS A 10 -14.89 -31.58 -2.63
CA LYS A 10 -14.18 -30.34 -2.85
C LYS A 10 -13.20 -30.20 -1.68
N THR A 11 -11.96 -30.54 -1.88
CA THR A 11 -10.88 -30.32 -0.90
C THR A 11 -10.87 -28.82 -0.55
N ALA A 12 -10.78 -28.53 0.75
CA ALA A 12 -10.65 -27.14 1.21
C ALA A 12 -9.44 -26.51 0.53
N LYS A 13 -9.63 -25.31 -0.02
CA LYS A 13 -8.52 -24.59 -0.65
C LYS A 13 -7.49 -24.16 0.41
N HIS A 14 -6.24 -24.14 0.02
CA HIS A 14 -5.15 -23.67 0.86
C HIS A 14 -5.20 -22.14 0.96
N ARG A 15 -5.31 -21.60 2.17
CA ARG A 15 -5.54 -20.18 2.43
C ARG A 15 -4.22 -19.43 2.52
N VAL A 16 -4.02 -18.51 1.59
CA VAL A 16 -2.86 -17.62 1.57
C VAL A 16 -3.31 -16.21 1.94
N LEU A 17 -2.81 -15.73 3.07
CA LEU A 17 -3.06 -14.38 3.55
C LEU A 17 -1.88 -13.47 3.22
N ILE A 18 -2.13 -12.40 2.49
CA ILE A 18 -1.12 -11.40 2.11
C ILE A 18 -1.45 -10.09 2.81
N VAL A 19 -0.51 -9.54 3.56
CA VAL A 19 -0.70 -8.30 4.31
C VAL A 19 0.17 -7.18 3.73
N GLY A 20 -0.48 -6.19 3.14
CA GLY A 20 0.13 -5.03 2.50
C GLY A 20 -0.15 -4.95 1.00
N GLY A 21 -0.82 -3.86 0.58
CA GLY A 21 -1.21 -3.56 -0.81
C GLY A 21 -0.15 -2.80 -1.62
N GLY A 22 1.13 -2.87 -1.22
CA GLY A 22 2.26 -2.28 -1.95
C GLY A 22 2.82 -3.20 -3.03
N PHE A 23 4.01 -2.86 -3.57
CA PHE A 23 4.66 -3.58 -4.68
C PHE A 23 4.78 -5.09 -4.43
N ALA A 24 5.28 -5.49 -3.26
CA ALA A 24 5.50 -6.89 -2.94
C ALA A 24 4.18 -7.66 -2.80
N GLY A 25 3.20 -7.12 -2.07
CA GLY A 25 1.90 -7.77 -1.85
C GLY A 25 1.08 -7.89 -3.13
N VAL A 26 1.01 -6.83 -3.92
CA VAL A 26 0.34 -6.84 -5.24
C VAL A 26 1.01 -7.87 -6.16
N ARG A 27 2.34 -7.89 -6.21
CA ARG A 27 3.08 -8.87 -7.03
C ARG A 27 2.81 -10.29 -6.58
N ALA A 28 2.86 -10.57 -5.27
CA ALA A 28 2.58 -11.89 -4.73
C ALA A 28 1.14 -12.34 -5.04
N ALA A 29 0.15 -11.48 -4.78
CA ALA A 29 -1.25 -11.77 -5.06
C ALA A 29 -1.48 -12.12 -6.55
N ARG A 30 -0.92 -11.32 -7.46
CA ARG A 30 -1.05 -11.56 -8.91
C ARG A 30 -0.37 -12.85 -9.38
N GLN A 31 0.80 -13.19 -8.83
CA GLN A 31 1.48 -14.43 -9.19
C GLN A 31 0.74 -15.69 -8.70
N LEU A 32 0.16 -15.63 -7.51
CA LEU A 32 -0.54 -16.75 -6.90
C LEU A 32 -1.96 -16.93 -7.46
N ALA A 33 -2.59 -15.86 -7.96
CA ALA A 33 -3.99 -15.85 -8.41
C ALA A 33 -4.32 -16.86 -9.53
N GLY A 34 -3.33 -17.32 -10.28
CA GLY A 34 -3.48 -18.35 -11.31
C GLY A 34 -3.67 -19.79 -10.77
N ASN A 35 -3.40 -20.02 -9.49
CA ASN A 35 -3.54 -21.33 -8.87
C ASN A 35 -4.94 -21.51 -8.28
N SER A 36 -5.74 -22.38 -8.85
CA SER A 36 -7.13 -22.64 -8.44
C SER A 36 -7.26 -23.35 -7.09
N GLU A 37 -6.19 -23.94 -6.57
CA GLU A 37 -6.16 -24.61 -5.27
C GLU A 37 -5.97 -23.64 -4.11
N LEU A 38 -5.60 -22.38 -4.40
CA LEU A 38 -5.39 -21.35 -3.41
C LEU A 38 -6.66 -20.48 -3.21
N GLU A 39 -6.89 -20.09 -1.97
CA GLU A 39 -7.79 -19.03 -1.57
C GLU A 39 -6.95 -17.84 -1.09
N ILE A 40 -6.86 -16.78 -1.92
CA ILE A 40 -5.97 -15.66 -1.69
C ILE A 40 -6.76 -14.49 -1.13
N THR A 41 -6.32 -13.99 0.04
CA THR A 41 -6.84 -12.76 0.64
C THR A 41 -5.71 -11.74 0.76
N LEU A 42 -5.90 -10.56 0.16
CA LEU A 42 -5.01 -9.41 0.28
C LEU A 42 -5.63 -8.40 1.25
N ILE A 43 -4.98 -8.20 2.39
CA ILE A 43 -5.36 -7.19 3.39
C ILE A 43 -4.49 -5.95 3.20
N SER A 44 -5.12 -4.80 3.04
CA SER A 44 -4.42 -3.52 2.91
C SER A 44 -5.15 -2.42 3.67
N LYS A 45 -4.41 -1.61 4.43
CA LYS A 45 -4.97 -0.42 5.12
C LYS A 45 -5.48 0.63 4.14
N ASP A 46 -4.86 0.70 2.95
CA ASP A 46 -5.22 1.63 1.89
C ASP A 46 -5.93 0.87 0.76
N ALA A 47 -7.00 1.45 0.20
CA ALA A 47 -7.72 0.88 -0.93
C ALA A 47 -6.96 1.02 -2.26
N TYR A 48 -5.84 1.75 -2.23
CA TYR A 48 -5.05 2.11 -3.39
C TYR A 48 -3.61 1.59 -3.26
N PHE A 49 -3.05 1.22 -4.39
CA PHE A 49 -1.64 0.99 -4.56
C PHE A 49 -0.95 2.34 -4.79
N ALA A 50 0.05 2.67 -3.96
CA ALA A 50 0.85 3.86 -4.13
C ALA A 50 2.01 3.58 -5.10
N TYR A 51 2.00 4.23 -6.26
CA TYR A 51 3.09 4.15 -7.23
C TYR A 51 4.16 5.18 -6.89
N TYR A 52 5.09 4.79 -6.04
CA TYR A 52 6.12 5.66 -5.46
C TYR A 52 6.90 6.51 -6.48
N PRO A 53 7.26 6.02 -7.69
CA PRO A 53 7.97 6.84 -8.67
C PRO A 53 7.23 8.08 -9.15
N GLN A 54 5.91 8.18 -8.93
CA GLN A 54 5.10 9.34 -9.30
C GLN A 54 4.70 10.23 -8.11
N LEU A 55 5.11 9.89 -6.87
CA LEU A 55 4.71 10.67 -5.69
C LEU A 55 5.33 12.07 -5.70
N TYR A 56 6.56 12.26 -6.17
CA TYR A 56 7.17 13.58 -6.29
C TYR A 56 6.37 14.47 -7.26
N HIS A 57 5.91 13.92 -8.39
CA HIS A 57 5.10 14.64 -9.36
C HIS A 57 3.73 15.03 -8.77
N ALA A 58 3.07 14.10 -8.07
CA ALA A 58 1.84 14.40 -7.34
C ALA A 58 2.05 15.48 -6.27
N ALA A 59 3.22 15.51 -5.62
CA ALA A 59 3.59 16.50 -4.61
C ALA A 59 3.85 17.89 -5.17
N THR A 60 4.29 18.01 -6.43
CA THR A 60 4.67 19.29 -7.07
C THR A 60 3.65 19.81 -8.09
N GLY A 61 2.39 19.34 -8.03
CA GLY A 61 1.31 19.87 -8.84
C GLY A 61 0.60 18.85 -9.73
N GLY A 62 1.20 17.67 -9.97
CA GLY A 62 0.61 16.59 -10.75
C GLY A 62 -0.67 16.00 -10.15
N SER A 63 -1.31 15.10 -10.89
CA SER A 63 -2.54 14.47 -10.44
C SER A 63 -2.26 13.34 -9.44
N ARG A 64 -3.06 13.29 -8.37
CA ARG A 64 -3.08 12.15 -7.44
C ARG A 64 -3.32 10.80 -8.16
N SER A 65 -4.16 10.80 -9.20
CA SER A 65 -4.49 9.57 -9.95
C SER A 65 -3.29 8.92 -10.63
N GLU A 66 -2.23 9.67 -10.92
CA GLU A 66 -1.01 9.15 -11.51
C GLU A 66 -0.18 8.31 -10.51
N ALA A 67 -0.29 8.63 -9.23
CA ALA A 67 0.43 7.95 -8.15
C ALA A 67 -0.45 6.98 -7.34
N SER A 68 -1.75 6.87 -7.64
CA SER A 68 -2.73 6.16 -6.81
C SER A 68 -3.63 5.28 -7.68
N ILE A 69 -3.36 3.98 -7.72
CA ILE A 69 -4.10 3.01 -8.53
C ILE A 69 -4.99 2.17 -7.62
N PRO A 70 -6.32 2.07 -7.87
CA PRO A 70 -7.20 1.24 -7.05
C PRO A 70 -6.73 -0.23 -7.03
N LEU A 71 -6.63 -0.83 -5.85
CA LEU A 71 -6.28 -2.26 -5.72
C LEU A 71 -7.30 -3.16 -6.44
N ALA A 72 -8.58 -2.77 -6.45
CA ALA A 72 -9.62 -3.49 -7.16
C ALA A 72 -9.36 -3.53 -8.68
N GLU A 73 -8.81 -2.47 -9.25
CA GLU A 73 -8.43 -2.41 -10.67
C GLU A 73 -7.23 -3.33 -10.94
N LEU A 74 -6.20 -3.28 -10.10
CA LEU A 74 -5.02 -4.14 -10.22
C LEU A 74 -5.31 -5.63 -10.08
N MET A 75 -6.35 -5.97 -9.33
CA MET A 75 -6.79 -7.35 -9.10
C MET A 75 -7.98 -7.73 -9.99
N GLY A 76 -8.43 -6.85 -10.89
CA GLY A 76 -9.54 -7.10 -11.78
C GLY A 76 -9.40 -8.40 -12.58
N GLY A 77 -10.42 -9.25 -12.56
CA GLY A 77 -10.41 -10.57 -13.22
C GLY A 77 -9.60 -11.66 -12.54
N LEU A 78 -8.96 -11.37 -11.39
CA LEU A 78 -8.20 -12.35 -10.60
C LEU A 78 -9.01 -12.87 -9.42
N HIS A 79 -8.78 -14.13 -9.04
CA HIS A 79 -9.39 -14.75 -7.86
C HIS A 79 -8.67 -14.34 -6.56
N VAL A 80 -8.70 -13.03 -6.25
CA VAL A 80 -8.11 -12.43 -5.04
C VAL A 80 -9.19 -11.67 -4.29
N ARG A 81 -9.41 -12.03 -3.03
CA ARG A 81 -10.27 -11.29 -2.12
C ARG A 81 -9.48 -10.10 -1.55
N ILE A 82 -9.96 -8.88 -1.77
CA ILE A 82 -9.35 -7.67 -1.18
C ILE A 82 -10.13 -7.32 0.09
N VAL A 83 -9.39 -7.05 1.17
CA VAL A 83 -9.93 -6.55 2.44
C VAL A 83 -9.25 -5.23 2.74
N ASN A 84 -10.02 -4.14 2.73
CA ASN A 84 -9.52 -2.83 3.08
C ASN A 84 -9.62 -2.62 4.59
N ASP A 85 -8.59 -3.03 5.31
CA ASP A 85 -8.49 -2.91 6.76
C ASP A 85 -7.02 -2.95 7.20
N LYS A 86 -6.75 -2.50 8.42
CA LYS A 86 -5.40 -2.47 8.98
C LYS A 86 -5.17 -3.71 9.86
N ALA A 87 -4.08 -4.43 9.59
CA ALA A 87 -3.61 -5.51 10.45
C ALA A 87 -3.23 -4.97 11.83
N MET A 88 -3.72 -5.63 12.88
CA MET A 88 -3.53 -5.22 14.28
C MET A 88 -2.72 -6.22 15.09
N ALA A 89 -3.06 -7.50 15.02
CA ALA A 89 -2.41 -8.53 15.81
C ALA A 89 -2.26 -9.82 15.02
N LEU A 90 -1.12 -10.47 15.19
CA LEU A 90 -0.78 -11.74 14.57
C LEU A 90 -0.56 -12.80 15.64
N ASP A 91 -1.31 -13.90 15.56
CA ASP A 91 -1.08 -15.12 16.35
C ASP A 91 -0.55 -16.22 15.43
N THR A 92 0.75 -16.44 15.49
CA THR A 92 1.42 -17.45 14.66
C THR A 92 1.17 -18.87 15.11
N LYS A 93 0.79 -19.09 16.38
CA LYS A 93 0.47 -20.43 16.92
C LYS A 93 -0.89 -20.92 16.40
N ASN A 94 -1.87 -20.02 16.40
CA ASN A 94 -3.23 -20.31 15.95
C ASN A 94 -3.43 -19.96 14.45
N GLN A 95 -2.39 -19.47 13.78
CA GLN A 95 -2.43 -19.05 12.38
C GLN A 95 -3.60 -18.08 12.10
N THR A 96 -3.69 -17.02 12.90
CA THR A 96 -4.74 -16.00 12.77
C THR A 96 -4.16 -14.59 12.73
N LEU A 97 -4.82 -13.74 11.94
CA LEU A 97 -4.57 -12.30 11.89
C LEU A 97 -5.85 -11.56 12.27
N THR A 98 -5.75 -10.65 13.21
CA THR A 98 -6.84 -9.74 13.59
C THR A 98 -6.62 -8.38 12.94
N VAL A 99 -7.67 -7.78 12.39
CA VAL A 99 -7.67 -6.45 11.80
C VAL A 99 -8.42 -5.45 12.68
N THR A 100 -8.32 -4.16 12.36
CA THR A 100 -8.88 -3.05 13.18
C THR A 100 -10.40 -3.17 13.39
N SER A 101 -11.14 -3.69 12.39
CA SER A 101 -12.60 -3.93 12.54
C SER A 101 -12.95 -5.04 13.53
N GLY A 102 -11.97 -5.76 14.07
CA GLY A 102 -12.15 -6.92 14.93
C GLY A 102 -12.33 -8.24 14.17
N SER A 103 -12.34 -8.23 12.84
CA SER A 103 -12.42 -9.46 12.04
C SER A 103 -11.13 -10.27 12.19
N ILE A 104 -11.29 -11.61 12.22
CA ILE A 104 -10.18 -12.55 12.33
C ILE A 104 -10.07 -13.35 11.03
N PHE A 105 -8.88 -13.43 10.49
CA PHE A 105 -8.54 -14.20 9.29
C PHE A 105 -7.64 -15.36 9.65
N HIS A 106 -8.08 -16.57 9.32
CA HIS A 106 -7.25 -17.77 9.42
C HIS A 106 -6.46 -17.95 8.13
N TYR A 107 -5.24 -18.45 8.23
CA TYR A 107 -4.37 -18.72 7.10
C TYR A 107 -3.63 -20.05 7.28
N ASP A 108 -3.20 -20.61 6.17
CA ASP A 108 -2.28 -21.73 6.13
C ASP A 108 -0.86 -21.21 5.83
N ASP A 109 -0.76 -20.20 4.93
CA ASP A 109 0.46 -19.43 4.67
C ASP A 109 0.21 -17.92 4.83
N LEU A 110 1.21 -17.19 5.34
CA LEU A 110 1.18 -15.75 5.54
C LEU A 110 2.36 -15.07 4.83
N ILE A 111 2.04 -14.05 4.02
CA ILE A 111 3.03 -13.17 3.40
C ILE A 111 2.91 -11.78 4.02
N LEU A 112 3.95 -11.35 4.74
CA LEU A 112 4.04 -9.99 5.29
C LEU A 112 4.75 -9.08 4.29
N ALA A 113 4.00 -8.19 3.65
CA ALA A 113 4.47 -7.23 2.65
C ALA A 113 4.20 -5.78 3.10
N LEU A 114 4.52 -5.47 4.36
CA LEU A 114 4.14 -4.25 5.08
C LEU A 114 4.85 -2.97 4.58
N GLY A 115 5.89 -3.12 3.76
CA GLY A 115 6.68 -2.01 3.25
C GLY A 115 7.57 -1.36 4.31
N SER A 116 7.77 -0.06 4.19
CA SER A 116 8.62 0.71 5.10
C SER A 116 7.97 2.05 5.41
N VAL A 117 8.35 2.62 6.55
CA VAL A 117 7.96 3.96 6.99
C VAL A 117 9.16 4.91 6.92
N THR A 118 8.89 6.21 6.91
CA THR A 118 9.95 7.21 6.98
C THR A 118 10.68 7.12 8.31
N ASN A 119 12.00 7.06 8.25
CA ASN A 119 12.85 7.10 9.43
C ASN A 119 13.45 8.51 9.57
N TYR A 120 13.17 9.17 10.68
CA TYR A 120 13.67 10.51 10.98
C TYR A 120 14.97 10.49 11.79
N PHE A 121 15.55 9.31 12.04
CA PHE A 121 16.86 9.10 12.71
C PHE A 121 16.99 9.77 14.07
N GLY A 122 15.88 10.08 14.75
CA GLY A 122 15.88 10.79 16.04
C GLY A 122 16.31 12.26 15.96
N ILE A 123 16.35 12.84 14.77
CA ILE A 123 16.66 14.26 14.59
C ILE A 123 15.51 15.09 15.14
N ALA A 124 15.80 15.91 16.17
CA ALA A 124 14.80 16.70 16.86
C ALA A 124 14.09 17.67 15.90
N GLY A 125 12.76 17.69 15.95
CA GLY A 125 11.90 18.53 15.13
C GLY A 125 11.71 18.06 13.69
N LEU A 126 12.51 17.11 13.19
CA LEU A 126 12.39 16.68 11.79
C LEU A 126 11.02 16.04 11.50
N GLN A 127 10.52 15.21 12.39
CA GLN A 127 9.22 14.59 12.25
C GLN A 127 8.06 15.59 12.32
N ASP A 128 8.24 16.67 13.08
CA ASP A 128 7.18 17.66 13.35
C ASP A 128 7.07 18.70 12.23
N PHE A 129 8.18 18.99 11.55
CA PHE A 129 8.27 20.10 10.59
C PHE A 129 8.51 19.68 9.14
N ALA A 130 8.93 18.44 8.88
CA ALA A 130 9.20 17.97 7.53
C ALA A 130 7.95 17.32 6.89
N TYR A 131 7.81 17.53 5.59
CA TYR A 131 6.84 16.80 4.77
C TYR A 131 7.45 15.47 4.31
N ASP A 132 6.69 14.40 4.45
CA ASP A 132 7.06 13.06 3.98
C ASP A 132 6.38 12.77 2.63
N ILE A 133 7.16 12.52 1.59
CA ILE A 133 6.67 12.18 0.25
C ILE A 133 6.67 10.67 0.00
N LYS A 134 6.61 9.88 1.05
CA LYS A 134 6.56 8.41 0.95
C LYS A 134 5.14 7.87 0.89
N THR A 135 4.16 8.71 1.12
CA THR A 135 2.74 8.36 1.09
C THR A 135 1.97 9.32 0.20
N ILE A 136 0.83 8.86 -0.32
CA ILE A 136 -0.09 9.72 -1.08
C ILE A 136 -0.55 10.91 -0.22
N ALA A 137 -0.86 10.65 1.05
CA ALA A 137 -1.28 11.70 1.98
C ALA A 137 -0.17 12.74 2.23
N GLY A 138 1.09 12.29 2.37
CA GLY A 138 2.24 13.18 2.53
C GLY A 138 2.49 14.04 1.29
N ALA A 139 2.41 13.44 0.09
CA ALA A 139 2.52 14.17 -1.17
C ALA A 139 1.43 15.24 -1.32
N GLU A 140 0.17 14.91 -1.00
CA GLU A 140 -0.94 15.84 -1.03
C GLU A 140 -0.77 16.99 -0.01
N ALA A 141 -0.33 16.68 1.21
CA ALA A 141 -0.06 17.69 2.24
C ALA A 141 1.02 18.68 1.79
N PHE A 142 2.10 18.17 1.18
CA PHE A 142 3.15 19.02 0.64
C PHE A 142 2.64 19.88 -0.53
N LYS A 143 1.88 19.31 -1.45
CA LYS A 143 1.25 20.05 -2.56
C LYS A 143 0.36 21.19 -2.07
N GLN A 144 -0.46 20.95 -1.04
CA GLN A 144 -1.29 22.00 -0.43
C GLN A 144 -0.45 23.10 0.19
N HIS A 145 0.66 22.74 0.85
CA HIS A 145 1.58 23.73 1.40
C HIS A 145 2.23 24.59 0.31
N LEU A 146 2.70 23.97 -0.78
CA LEU A 146 3.23 24.71 -1.94
C LEU A 146 2.21 25.69 -2.50
N HIS A 147 0.98 25.24 -2.71
CA HIS A 147 -0.09 26.09 -3.22
C HIS A 147 -0.35 27.29 -2.31
N HIS A 148 -0.44 27.04 -1.00
CA HIS A 148 -0.66 28.09 -0.01
C HIS A 148 0.46 29.14 0.01
N GLU A 149 1.73 28.71 -0.01
CA GLU A 149 2.86 29.65 0.06
C GLU A 149 3.07 30.41 -1.26
N LEU A 150 2.96 29.75 -2.41
CA LEU A 150 3.28 30.36 -3.71
C LEU A 150 2.10 31.13 -4.30
N VAL A 151 0.88 30.61 -4.17
CA VAL A 151 -0.31 31.18 -4.82
C VAL A 151 -1.07 32.11 -3.89
N GLU A 152 -1.40 31.67 -2.67
CA GLU A 152 -2.25 32.45 -1.78
C GLU A 152 -1.45 33.56 -1.06
N ARG A 153 -0.25 33.25 -0.56
CA ARG A 153 0.60 34.20 0.15
C ARG A 153 1.47 35.06 -0.77
N HIS A 154 1.59 34.71 -2.05
CA HIS A 154 2.41 35.42 -3.05
C HIS A 154 3.85 35.68 -2.55
N LYS A 155 4.46 34.70 -1.84
CA LYS A 155 5.83 34.83 -1.37
C LYS A 155 6.77 34.70 -2.55
N PRO A 156 7.56 35.74 -2.90
CA PRO A 156 8.46 35.71 -4.04
C PRO A 156 9.70 34.85 -3.81
N GLU A 157 10.05 34.62 -2.54
CA GLU A 157 11.22 33.84 -2.15
C GLU A 157 10.82 32.79 -1.11
N VAL A 158 10.87 31.53 -1.51
CA VAL A 158 10.67 30.38 -0.63
C VAL A 158 11.91 29.49 -0.69
N HIS A 159 12.45 29.17 0.47
CA HIS A 159 13.59 28.27 0.57
C HIS A 159 13.11 26.88 0.98
N TYR A 160 13.42 25.88 0.17
CA TYR A 160 13.14 24.48 0.47
C TYR A 160 14.42 23.76 0.85
N VAL A 161 14.39 23.01 1.95
CA VAL A 161 15.48 22.12 2.37
C VAL A 161 15.04 20.69 2.10
N ILE A 162 15.75 20.00 1.22
CA ILE A 162 15.50 18.60 0.90
C ILE A 162 16.49 17.74 1.70
N ILE A 163 15.96 16.85 2.53
CA ILE A 163 16.76 15.96 3.37
C ILE A 163 16.76 14.57 2.75
N GLY A 164 17.90 14.22 2.16
CA GLY A 164 18.15 12.95 1.49
C GLY A 164 18.47 13.11 0.00
N GLY A 165 19.62 12.58 -0.41
CA GLY A 165 20.13 12.60 -1.80
C GLY A 165 19.80 11.32 -2.59
N GLY A 166 18.76 10.59 -2.22
CA GLY A 166 18.24 9.46 -3.00
C GLY A 166 17.41 9.92 -4.21
N ALA A 167 16.95 8.98 -5.04
CA ALA A 167 16.18 9.27 -6.26
C ALA A 167 15.03 10.26 -6.01
N THR A 168 14.22 10.03 -5.00
CA THR A 168 13.09 10.92 -4.66
C THR A 168 13.53 12.36 -4.35
N GLY A 169 14.62 12.53 -3.60
CA GLY A 169 15.13 13.87 -3.27
C GLY A 169 15.66 14.62 -4.49
N VAL A 170 16.35 13.91 -5.39
CA VAL A 170 16.86 14.47 -6.66
C VAL A 170 15.69 14.83 -7.59
N GLU A 171 14.73 13.95 -7.78
CA GLU A 171 13.55 14.18 -8.61
C GLU A 171 12.69 15.33 -8.07
N LEU A 172 12.51 15.39 -6.75
CA LEU A 172 11.78 16.48 -6.10
C LEU A 172 12.49 17.82 -6.29
N SER A 173 13.83 17.85 -6.16
CA SER A 173 14.60 19.08 -6.33
C SER A 173 14.56 19.63 -7.75
N ALA A 174 14.35 18.78 -8.73
CA ALA A 174 14.21 19.18 -10.14
C ALA A 174 12.79 19.61 -10.50
N ALA A 175 11.80 19.25 -9.67
CA ALA A 175 10.39 19.53 -9.90
C ALA A 175 9.87 20.76 -9.12
N LEU A 176 10.67 21.29 -8.16
CA LEU A 176 10.42 22.53 -7.41
C LEU A 176 11.01 23.75 -8.12
#